data_616038e344be250cd4bb7f86372bc429
#
_entry.id   616038e344be250cd4bb7f86372bc429
#
_cell.length_a   1.000
_cell.length_b   1.000
_cell.length_c   1.000
_cell.angle_alpha   90.00
_cell.angle_beta   90.00
_cell.angle_gamma   90.00
#
_symmetry.space_group_name_H-M   'P 1'
#
loop_
_entity.id
_entity.type
_entity.pdbx_description
1 polymer ?
#
loop_
_entity_poly.entity_id
_entity_poly.type
_entity_poly.pdbx_seq_one_letter_code
_entity_poly.pdbx_strand_id
1 'polypeptide(L)'
;MELSGSLPRSDQERASTSRDGPASGGGRPGARRAALAGLTLTPLLRLAVLRHAVPARSARSAGCSTCGEPVDLRRPWPALGPAARCGRCRARVGPPPGGVELATIGAVAVLVLLGPPAAEMLAVAWWLGWVLPLCFIDVAVHRLPDRFTWPAAAGVGALLGLAAMNGAGAGPWLRAVLGGVGLALFFATTTLLLGARGFGLGDAKLALGVGALLAWHGWPVLVAGLLLALGLSALVSLGLLAARRVRWSGHVPFGPFLVLGTIAALLLTG
;
A
#
# COMPACT_ATOMS: atom_id res chain seq x y z
N MET A 1 -57.44 55.29 3.78
CA MET A 1 -58.05 55.10 2.46
C MET A 1 -57.37 53.81 1.90
N GLU A 2 -58.16 52.76 2.01
CA GLU A 2 -57.86 51.42 1.58
C GLU A 2 -57.60 51.33 0.10
N LEU A 3 -56.77 50.38 -0.33
CA LEU A 3 -57.14 49.52 -1.44
C LEU A 3 -56.29 48.24 -1.38
N SER A 4 -56.95 47.20 -0.98
CA SER A 4 -56.66 45.79 -1.09
C SER A 4 -56.40 45.39 -2.55
N GLY A 5 -55.41 44.58 -2.78
CA GLY A 5 -55.09 43.98 -4.08
C GLY A 5 -54.60 42.55 -3.88
N SER A 6 -55.53 41.62 -3.93
CA SER A 6 -55.29 40.15 -3.90
C SER A 6 -54.57 39.65 -5.12
N LEU A 7 -53.46 38.87 -4.92
CA LEU A 7 -52.75 38.09 -5.94
C LEU A 7 -53.38 36.70 -6.07
N PRO A 8 -53.51 36.14 -7.27
CA PRO A 8 -53.99 34.78 -7.47
C PRO A 8 -52.93 33.71 -7.23
N ARG A 9 -53.33 32.69 -6.53
CA ARG A 9 -52.66 31.49 -6.12
C ARG A 9 -52.92 30.40 -7.16
N SER A 10 -52.04 30.23 -8.16
CA SER A 10 -52.24 29.14 -9.14
C SER A 10 -51.07 28.68 -9.99
N ASP A 11 -49.81 28.80 -9.59
CA ASP A 11 -48.68 28.24 -10.40
C ASP A 11 -47.57 27.50 -9.61
N GLN A 12 -47.90 26.97 -8.45
CA GLN A 12 -46.88 26.31 -7.62
C GLN A 12 -47.06 24.79 -7.45
N GLU A 13 -47.80 24.12 -8.34
CA GLU A 13 -48.16 22.71 -8.19
C GLU A 13 -47.83 21.82 -9.40
N ARG A 14 -46.84 22.18 -10.21
CA ARG A 14 -46.40 21.34 -11.36
C ARG A 14 -44.89 21.15 -11.50
N ALA A 15 -44.14 21.01 -10.42
CA ALA A 15 -42.70 20.73 -10.53
C ALA A 15 -42.20 19.76 -9.44
N SER A 16 -42.84 18.60 -9.28
CA SER A 16 -42.28 17.55 -8.42
C SER A 16 -42.71 16.16 -8.85
N THR A 17 -42.29 15.75 -10.03
CA THR A 17 -42.18 14.33 -10.39
C THR A 17 -40.99 14.15 -11.32
N SER A 18 -39.78 14.37 -10.84
CA SER A 18 -38.60 13.76 -11.48
C SER A 18 -38.34 12.43 -10.81
N ARG A 19 -38.55 11.38 -11.59
CA ARG A 19 -38.37 9.99 -11.31
C ARG A 19 -36.92 9.74 -10.89
N ASP A 20 -36.72 9.31 -9.66
CA ASP A 20 -35.52 8.62 -9.24
C ASP A 20 -35.46 7.28 -9.98
N GLY A 21 -34.76 7.25 -11.09
CA GLY A 21 -34.35 6.02 -11.73
C GLY A 21 -33.28 5.34 -10.86
N PRO A 22 -33.29 3.99 -10.76
CA PRO A 22 -32.29 3.28 -9.97
C PRO A 22 -30.90 3.58 -10.53
N ALA A 23 -30.00 4.05 -9.67
CA ALA A 23 -28.59 4.25 -9.99
C ALA A 23 -28.00 2.92 -10.46
N SER A 24 -27.86 2.78 -11.77
CA SER A 24 -27.16 1.66 -12.39
C SER A 24 -25.71 1.67 -11.88
N GLY A 25 -25.32 0.61 -11.16
CA GLY A 25 -23.98 0.35 -10.65
C GLY A 25 -22.94 0.14 -11.75
N GLY A 26 -22.71 1.18 -12.55
CA GLY A 26 -21.63 1.25 -13.53
C GLY A 26 -20.34 1.60 -12.80
N GLY A 27 -19.54 0.58 -12.43
CA GLY A 27 -18.18 0.81 -11.93
C GLY A 27 -17.44 1.76 -12.86
N ARG A 28 -16.90 2.85 -12.29
CA ARG A 28 -16.24 3.94 -13.02
C ARG A 28 -15.29 3.37 -14.06
N PRO A 29 -15.42 3.66 -15.37
CA PRO A 29 -14.62 3.06 -16.45
C PRO A 29 -13.11 3.27 -16.24
N GLY A 30 -12.72 4.31 -15.51
CA GLY A 30 -11.35 4.58 -15.11
C GLY A 30 -10.78 3.54 -14.14
N ALA A 31 -11.56 3.06 -13.17
CA ALA A 31 -11.10 2.05 -12.20
C ALA A 31 -10.77 0.71 -12.87
N ARG A 32 -11.57 0.27 -13.83
CA ARG A 32 -11.30 -0.96 -14.61
C ARG A 32 -10.02 -0.82 -15.44
N ARG A 33 -9.81 0.33 -16.09
CA ARG A 33 -8.58 0.60 -16.87
C ARG A 33 -7.36 0.63 -15.97
N ALA A 34 -7.44 1.28 -14.80
CA ALA A 34 -6.37 1.31 -13.82
C ALA A 34 -6.04 -0.10 -13.29
N ALA A 35 -7.04 -0.92 -13.00
CA ALA A 35 -6.84 -2.31 -12.58
C ALA A 35 -6.16 -3.14 -13.67
N LEU A 36 -6.59 -3.03 -14.92
CA LEU A 36 -5.98 -3.72 -16.05
C LEU A 36 -4.53 -3.27 -16.26
N ALA A 37 -4.26 -1.95 -16.21
CA ALA A 37 -2.91 -1.40 -16.29
C ALA A 37 -2.03 -1.90 -15.13
N GLY A 38 -2.57 -1.94 -13.90
CA GLY A 38 -1.87 -2.51 -12.74
C GLY A 38 -1.52 -3.99 -12.93
N LEU A 39 -2.44 -4.78 -13.47
CA LEU A 39 -2.22 -6.20 -13.70
C LEU A 39 -1.15 -6.48 -14.76
N THR A 40 -0.90 -5.57 -15.72
CA THR A 40 0.21 -5.72 -16.68
C THR A 40 1.58 -5.59 -16.01
N LEU A 41 1.65 -4.97 -14.83
CA LEU A 41 2.89 -4.84 -14.05
C LEU A 41 3.17 -6.05 -13.14
N THR A 42 2.20 -6.95 -12.94
CA THR A 42 2.36 -8.08 -12.00
C THR A 42 3.53 -9.01 -12.35
N PRO A 43 3.88 -9.31 -13.62
CA PRO A 43 5.06 -10.10 -13.94
C PRO A 43 6.36 -9.43 -13.48
N LEU A 44 6.45 -8.09 -13.58
CA LEU A 44 7.60 -7.33 -13.09
C LEU A 44 7.70 -7.40 -11.57
N LEU A 45 6.57 -7.21 -10.86
CA LEU A 45 6.52 -7.32 -9.40
C LEU A 45 6.91 -8.72 -8.93
N ARG A 46 6.38 -9.78 -9.58
CA ARG A 46 6.77 -11.16 -9.29
C ARG A 46 8.26 -11.41 -9.51
N LEU A 47 8.82 -10.92 -10.61
CA LEU A 47 10.24 -11.05 -10.90
C LEU A 47 11.09 -10.29 -9.87
N ALA A 48 10.67 -9.09 -9.46
CA ALA A 48 11.33 -8.31 -8.41
C ALA A 48 11.36 -9.09 -7.09
N VAL A 49 10.23 -9.68 -6.68
CA VAL A 49 10.17 -10.53 -5.48
C VAL A 49 11.11 -11.74 -5.62
N LEU A 50 11.06 -12.48 -6.74
CA LEU A 50 11.93 -13.64 -6.99
C LEU A 50 13.41 -13.30 -6.86
N ARG A 51 13.84 -12.18 -7.45
CA ARG A 51 15.25 -11.77 -7.43
C ARG A 51 15.74 -11.32 -6.06
N HIS A 52 14.85 -10.87 -5.18
CA HIS A 52 15.22 -10.27 -3.90
C HIS A 52 14.77 -11.09 -2.68
N ALA A 53 13.82 -12.02 -2.84
CA ALA A 53 13.41 -12.97 -1.80
C ALA A 53 14.41 -14.14 -1.66
N VAL A 54 15.73 -13.83 -1.63
CA VAL A 54 16.80 -14.81 -1.45
C VAL A 54 17.50 -14.58 -0.13
N PRO A 55 17.91 -15.66 0.58
CA PRO A 55 18.67 -15.54 1.82
C PRO A 55 19.96 -14.73 1.63
N ALA A 56 20.45 -14.14 2.74
CA ALA A 56 21.72 -13.44 2.74
C ALA A 56 22.85 -14.37 2.23
N ARG A 57 23.69 -13.83 1.35
CA ARG A 57 24.82 -14.53 0.72
C ARG A 57 24.49 -15.52 -0.40
N SER A 58 23.23 -15.69 -0.78
CA SER A 58 22.86 -16.46 -1.98
C SER A 58 22.95 -15.58 -3.23
N ALA A 59 23.36 -16.18 -4.36
CA ALA A 59 23.36 -15.49 -5.64
C ALA A 59 21.92 -15.05 -6.01
N ARG A 60 21.76 -13.80 -6.47
CA ARG A 60 20.48 -13.26 -6.90
C ARG A 60 20.07 -13.81 -8.28
N SER A 61 19.88 -15.09 -8.38
CA SER A 61 19.38 -15.72 -9.61
C SER A 61 17.88 -15.92 -9.50
N ALA A 62 17.14 -15.33 -10.43
CA ALA A 62 15.73 -15.64 -10.57
C ALA A 62 15.63 -16.99 -11.29
N GLY A 63 15.48 -18.06 -10.54
CA GLY A 63 15.34 -19.41 -11.08
C GLY A 63 14.40 -20.27 -10.23
N CYS A 64 13.97 -21.37 -10.79
CA CYS A 64 13.19 -22.36 -10.06
C CYS A 64 14.08 -23.05 -9.03
N SER A 65 13.68 -23.06 -7.76
CA SER A 65 14.42 -23.71 -6.67
C SER A 65 14.54 -25.23 -6.82
N THR A 66 13.68 -25.86 -7.64
CA THR A 66 13.62 -27.31 -7.81
C THR A 66 14.44 -27.80 -9.00
N CYS A 67 14.40 -27.11 -10.15
CA CYS A 67 15.07 -27.58 -11.36
C CYS A 67 16.08 -26.60 -11.96
N GLY A 68 16.30 -25.43 -11.32
CA GLY A 68 17.26 -24.43 -11.77
C GLY A 68 16.84 -23.64 -13.02
N GLU A 69 15.67 -23.90 -13.60
CA GLU A 69 15.20 -23.22 -14.81
C GLU A 69 15.16 -21.70 -14.57
N PRO A 70 15.82 -20.89 -15.42
CA PRO A 70 15.83 -19.45 -15.27
C PRO A 70 14.44 -18.87 -15.54
N VAL A 71 14.06 -17.86 -14.72
CA VAL A 71 12.81 -17.12 -14.86
C VAL A 71 13.13 -15.70 -15.27
N ASP A 72 12.67 -15.31 -16.44
CA ASP A 72 12.88 -13.99 -17.01
C ASP A 72 11.61 -13.41 -17.68
N LEU A 73 11.69 -12.15 -18.10
CA LEU A 73 10.59 -11.47 -18.80
C LEU A 73 10.45 -11.86 -20.27
N ARG A 74 11.41 -12.58 -20.85
CA ARG A 74 11.33 -13.04 -22.25
C ARG A 74 10.33 -14.17 -22.38
N ARG A 75 10.19 -15.00 -21.31
CA ARG A 75 9.20 -16.06 -21.21
C ARG A 75 8.50 -16.01 -19.85
N PRO A 76 7.61 -15.01 -19.65
CA PRO A 76 7.02 -14.77 -18.32
C PRO A 76 6.07 -15.90 -17.88
N TRP A 77 5.46 -16.60 -18.83
CA TRP A 77 4.48 -17.66 -18.53
C TRP A 77 5.12 -19.03 -18.52
N PRO A 78 4.71 -19.91 -17.55
CA PRO A 78 3.71 -19.73 -16.49
C PRO A 78 4.30 -19.19 -15.17
N ALA A 79 5.61 -18.98 -15.05
CA ALA A 79 6.30 -18.71 -13.80
C ALA A 79 5.94 -17.32 -13.21
N LEU A 80 5.87 -16.29 -14.04
CA LEU A 80 5.54 -14.91 -13.64
C LEU A 80 4.03 -14.60 -13.74
N GLY A 81 3.23 -15.60 -14.10
CA GLY A 81 1.78 -15.48 -14.15
C GLY A 81 1.10 -15.81 -12.81
N PRO A 82 -0.24 -15.67 -12.74
CA PRO A 82 -1.01 -15.91 -11.53
C PRO A 82 -0.84 -17.30 -10.94
N ALA A 83 -0.56 -18.31 -11.80
CA ALA A 83 -0.35 -19.69 -11.37
C ALA A 83 0.96 -19.90 -10.60
N ALA A 84 1.96 -19.02 -10.78
CA ALA A 84 3.26 -19.06 -10.12
C ALA A 84 3.93 -20.46 -10.18
N ARG A 85 3.97 -21.06 -11.39
CA ARG A 85 4.50 -22.40 -11.60
C ARG A 85 5.65 -22.40 -12.61
N CYS A 86 6.69 -23.17 -12.33
CA CYS A 86 7.78 -23.40 -13.27
C CYS A 86 7.26 -24.01 -14.58
N GLY A 87 7.74 -23.51 -15.73
CA GLY A 87 7.40 -24.05 -17.04
C GLY A 87 7.90 -25.48 -17.28
N ARG A 88 8.99 -25.87 -16.61
CA ARG A 88 9.64 -27.17 -16.77
C ARG A 88 9.13 -28.23 -15.79
N CYS A 89 9.24 -27.97 -14.47
CA CYS A 89 8.91 -28.96 -13.44
C CYS A 89 7.58 -28.72 -12.73
N ARG A 90 6.85 -27.65 -13.07
CA ARG A 90 5.57 -27.22 -12.47
C ARG A 90 5.59 -26.93 -10.96
N ALA A 91 6.78 -26.95 -10.32
CA ALA A 91 6.95 -26.52 -8.94
C ALA A 91 6.53 -25.05 -8.77
N ARG A 92 6.14 -24.68 -7.56
CA ARG A 92 5.81 -23.28 -7.22
C ARG A 92 7.06 -22.41 -7.29
N VAL A 93 6.91 -21.19 -7.84
CA VAL A 93 8.00 -20.23 -8.00
C VAL A 93 7.58 -18.88 -7.43
N GLY A 94 8.29 -18.43 -6.41
CA GLY A 94 8.10 -17.10 -5.80
C GLY A 94 6.84 -16.93 -4.97
N PRO A 95 6.20 -15.74 -5.06
CA PRO A 95 5.02 -15.42 -4.25
C PRO A 95 3.85 -16.37 -4.50
N PRO A 96 2.92 -16.48 -3.54
CA PRO A 96 1.78 -17.39 -3.66
C PRO A 96 0.97 -17.11 -4.94
N PRO A 97 0.34 -18.17 -5.52
CA PRO A 97 -0.53 -18.01 -6.68
C PRO A 97 -1.63 -16.98 -6.43
N GLY A 98 -1.85 -16.08 -7.38
CA GLY A 98 -2.85 -15.01 -7.25
C GLY A 98 -2.52 -13.89 -6.25
N GLY A 99 -1.51 -14.06 -5.38
CA GLY A 99 -1.24 -13.13 -4.28
C GLY A 99 -0.84 -11.73 -4.74
N VAL A 100 0.04 -11.63 -5.73
CA VAL A 100 0.49 -10.34 -6.27
C VAL A 100 -0.64 -9.65 -7.02
N GLU A 101 -1.44 -10.40 -7.75
CA GLU A 101 -2.60 -9.90 -8.49
C GLU A 101 -3.66 -9.34 -7.55
N LEU A 102 -4.00 -10.07 -6.49
CA LEU A 102 -4.93 -9.61 -5.46
C LEU A 102 -4.41 -8.36 -4.75
N ALA A 103 -3.13 -8.33 -4.40
CA ALA A 103 -2.51 -7.16 -3.77
C ALA A 103 -2.53 -5.93 -4.72
N THR A 104 -2.29 -6.14 -6.01
CA THR A 104 -2.36 -5.07 -7.03
C THR A 104 -3.81 -4.56 -7.20
N ILE A 105 -4.78 -5.46 -7.26
CA ILE A 105 -6.21 -5.09 -7.32
C ILE A 105 -6.59 -4.31 -6.06
N GLY A 106 -6.17 -4.78 -4.87
CA GLY A 106 -6.36 -4.07 -3.61
C GLY A 106 -5.75 -2.68 -3.59
N ALA A 107 -4.53 -2.52 -4.12
CA ALA A 107 -3.88 -1.21 -4.25
C ALA A 107 -4.66 -0.25 -5.15
N VAL A 108 -5.15 -0.74 -6.30
CA VAL A 108 -6.01 0.08 -7.18
C VAL A 108 -7.33 0.42 -6.49
N ALA A 109 -7.93 -0.52 -5.78
CA ALA A 109 -9.15 -0.26 -5.01
C ALA A 109 -8.93 0.84 -3.95
N VAL A 110 -7.81 0.79 -3.22
CA VAL A 110 -7.43 1.83 -2.26
C VAL A 110 -7.33 3.20 -2.94
N LEU A 111 -6.64 3.32 -4.06
CA LEU A 111 -6.52 4.58 -4.81
C LEU A 111 -7.88 5.13 -5.27
N VAL A 112 -8.78 4.24 -5.71
CA VAL A 112 -10.13 4.62 -6.14
C VAL A 112 -11.00 5.06 -4.96
N LEU A 113 -10.89 4.40 -3.82
CA LEU A 113 -11.65 4.71 -2.60
C LEU A 113 -11.17 6.01 -1.95
N LEU A 114 -9.87 6.22 -1.89
CA LEU A 114 -9.31 7.46 -1.34
C LEU A 114 -9.65 8.67 -2.21
N GLY A 115 -9.60 8.53 -3.55
CA GLY A 115 -9.89 9.61 -4.51
C GLY A 115 -9.14 10.93 -4.27
N PRO A 116 -7.85 10.92 -3.84
CA PRO A 116 -7.16 12.14 -3.45
C PRO A 116 -6.89 13.04 -4.66
N PRO A 117 -6.49 14.31 -4.46
CA PRO A 117 -5.99 15.18 -5.52
C PRO A 117 -4.86 14.51 -6.33
N ALA A 118 -4.73 14.85 -7.62
CA ALA A 118 -3.87 14.12 -8.54
C ALA A 118 -2.40 13.96 -8.07
N ALA A 119 -1.83 14.99 -7.46
CA ALA A 119 -0.44 14.94 -6.96
C ALA A 119 -0.29 13.99 -5.75
N GLU A 120 -1.25 14.00 -4.84
CA GLU A 120 -1.28 13.09 -3.68
C GLU A 120 -1.55 11.66 -4.14
N MET A 121 -2.45 11.47 -5.10
CA MET A 121 -2.73 10.17 -5.71
C MET A 121 -1.46 9.56 -6.32
N LEU A 122 -0.63 10.37 -6.99
CA LEU A 122 0.65 9.92 -7.52
C LEU A 122 1.61 9.49 -6.40
N ALA A 123 1.64 10.21 -5.27
CA ALA A 123 2.49 9.84 -4.13
C ALA A 123 2.06 8.50 -3.52
N VAL A 124 0.76 8.29 -3.30
CA VAL A 124 0.22 7.02 -2.78
C VAL A 124 0.42 5.88 -3.79
N ALA A 125 0.16 6.11 -5.08
CA ALA A 125 0.36 5.11 -6.14
C ALA A 125 1.83 4.71 -6.26
N TRP A 126 2.75 5.69 -6.24
CA TRP A 126 4.19 5.46 -6.22
C TRP A 126 4.58 4.59 -5.03
N TRP A 127 4.16 4.99 -3.84
CA TRP A 127 4.45 4.24 -2.62
C TRP A 127 3.94 2.80 -2.68
N LEU A 128 2.66 2.61 -3.06
CA LEU A 128 2.08 1.27 -3.22
C LEU A 128 2.86 0.40 -4.21
N GLY A 129 3.31 0.97 -5.34
CA GLY A 129 4.10 0.25 -6.34
C GLY A 129 5.41 -0.33 -5.77
N TRP A 130 6.05 0.37 -4.84
CA TRP A 130 7.28 -0.07 -4.19
C TRP A 130 7.05 -0.95 -2.97
N VAL A 131 6.03 -0.68 -2.17
CA VAL A 131 5.81 -1.45 -0.93
C VAL A 131 5.15 -2.81 -1.18
N LEU A 132 4.40 -2.98 -2.27
CA LEU A 132 3.82 -4.28 -2.61
C LEU A 132 4.89 -5.38 -2.72
N PRO A 133 5.92 -5.26 -3.57
CA PRO A 133 6.98 -6.28 -3.60
C PRO A 133 7.73 -6.38 -2.27
N LEU A 134 7.92 -5.27 -1.54
CA LEU A 134 8.56 -5.28 -0.23
C LEU A 134 7.81 -6.14 0.78
N CYS A 135 6.47 -6.10 0.83
CA CYS A 135 5.68 -6.94 1.71
C CYS A 135 5.90 -8.44 1.43
N PHE A 136 5.95 -8.84 0.16
CA PHE A 136 6.21 -10.24 -0.20
C PHE A 136 7.65 -10.67 0.12
N ILE A 137 8.63 -9.78 -0.06
CA ILE A 137 10.02 -10.04 0.27
C ILE A 137 10.18 -10.15 1.79
N ASP A 138 9.55 -9.25 2.56
CA ASP A 138 9.61 -9.25 4.02
C ASP A 138 9.02 -10.54 4.60
N VAL A 139 7.86 -10.98 4.11
CA VAL A 139 7.25 -12.26 4.52
C VAL A 139 8.13 -13.46 4.17
N ALA A 140 8.88 -13.40 3.06
CA ALA A 140 9.69 -14.52 2.60
C ALA A 140 11.04 -14.62 3.33
N VAL A 141 11.72 -13.49 3.57
CA VAL A 141 13.13 -13.47 4.04
C VAL A 141 13.38 -12.49 5.21
N HIS A 142 12.35 -11.84 5.75
CA HIS A 142 12.43 -10.85 6.83
C HIS A 142 13.48 -9.76 6.55
N ARG A 143 13.47 -9.23 5.32
CA ARG A 143 14.42 -8.23 4.86
C ARG A 143 13.75 -7.24 3.91
N LEU A 144 14.08 -5.98 4.10
CA LEU A 144 13.62 -4.87 3.27
C LEU A 144 14.83 -4.32 2.48
N PRO A 145 14.97 -4.67 1.18
CA PRO A 145 16.11 -4.23 0.37
C PRO A 145 16.09 -2.71 0.16
N ASP A 146 17.25 -2.08 0.34
CA ASP A 146 17.43 -0.63 0.20
C ASP A 146 17.04 -0.09 -1.19
N ARG A 147 17.19 -0.93 -2.21
CA ARG A 147 16.81 -0.60 -3.59
C ARG A 147 15.32 -0.34 -3.79
N PHE A 148 14.48 -0.76 -2.85
CA PHE A 148 13.02 -0.52 -2.87
C PHE A 148 12.61 0.52 -1.83
N THR A 149 13.21 0.49 -0.62
CA THR A 149 12.81 1.39 0.46
C THR A 149 13.20 2.84 0.19
N TRP A 150 14.42 3.10 -0.32
CA TRP A 150 14.85 4.46 -0.61
C TRP A 150 14.07 5.13 -1.76
N PRO A 151 13.86 4.49 -2.93
CA PRO A 151 13.02 5.08 -3.96
C PRO A 151 11.57 5.29 -3.51
N ALA A 152 11.02 4.37 -2.70
CA ALA A 152 9.69 4.53 -2.15
C ALA A 152 9.57 5.81 -1.30
N ALA A 153 10.48 6.01 -0.34
CA ALA A 153 10.48 7.17 0.54
C ALA A 153 10.81 8.48 -0.20
N ALA A 154 11.85 8.47 -1.04
CA ALA A 154 12.27 9.65 -1.80
C ALA A 154 11.17 10.12 -2.78
N GLY A 155 10.52 9.21 -3.48
CA GLY A 155 9.44 9.55 -4.40
C GLY A 155 8.21 10.08 -3.67
N VAL A 156 7.85 9.54 -2.51
CA VAL A 156 6.79 10.09 -1.66
C VAL A 156 7.12 11.54 -1.28
N GLY A 157 8.33 11.78 -0.74
CA GLY A 157 8.76 13.14 -0.35
C GLY A 157 8.74 14.13 -1.51
N ALA A 158 9.24 13.71 -2.70
CA ALA A 158 9.26 14.55 -3.89
C ALA A 158 7.85 14.85 -4.42
N LEU A 159 6.97 13.84 -4.50
CA LEU A 159 5.61 14.01 -5.02
C LEU A 159 4.72 14.82 -4.07
N LEU A 160 4.86 14.63 -2.75
CA LEU A 160 4.20 15.49 -1.77
C LEU A 160 4.75 16.92 -1.79
N GLY A 161 6.06 17.09 -2.04
CA GLY A 161 6.66 18.40 -2.27
C GLY A 161 6.10 19.09 -3.51
N LEU A 162 5.91 18.34 -4.58
CA LEU A 162 5.21 18.84 -5.78
C LEU A 162 3.76 19.23 -5.48
N ALA A 163 3.04 18.44 -4.69
CA ALA A 163 1.68 18.78 -4.24
C ALA A 163 1.66 20.08 -3.42
N ALA A 164 2.66 20.28 -2.55
CA ALA A 164 2.82 21.50 -1.77
C ALA A 164 3.01 22.74 -2.64
N MET A 165 3.84 22.63 -3.70
CA MET A 165 4.06 23.73 -4.66
C MET A 165 2.82 24.00 -5.53
N ASN A 166 1.98 23.00 -5.76
CA ASN A 166 0.75 23.12 -6.54
C ASN A 166 -0.49 23.53 -5.70
N GLY A 167 -0.28 24.15 -4.54
CA GLY A 167 -1.34 24.78 -3.77
C GLY A 167 -1.68 24.13 -2.43
N ALA A 168 -1.15 22.94 -2.10
CA ALA A 168 -1.38 22.34 -0.79
C ALA A 168 -0.63 23.08 0.35
N GLY A 169 0.39 23.86 0.00
CA GLY A 169 1.17 24.68 0.93
C GLY A 169 2.31 23.95 1.64
N ALA A 170 3.22 24.72 2.21
CA ALA A 170 4.43 24.20 2.87
C ALA A 170 4.14 23.47 4.19
N GLY A 171 3.06 23.83 4.90
CA GLY A 171 2.71 23.27 6.20
C GLY A 171 2.51 21.73 6.17
N PRO A 172 1.64 21.19 5.32
CA PRO A 172 1.49 19.74 5.16
C PRO A 172 2.78 19.04 4.76
N TRP A 173 3.58 19.63 3.86
CA TRP A 173 4.85 19.05 3.43
C TRP A 173 5.88 18.98 4.59
N LEU A 174 6.04 20.07 5.34
CA LEU A 174 6.92 20.08 6.50
C LEU A 174 6.49 19.03 7.53
N ARG A 175 5.18 18.93 7.78
CA ARG A 175 4.62 17.91 8.68
C ARG A 175 4.90 16.50 8.15
N ALA A 176 4.79 16.26 6.84
CA ALA A 176 5.13 14.99 6.21
C ALA A 176 6.61 14.63 6.40
N VAL A 177 7.53 15.58 6.18
CA VAL A 177 8.97 15.37 6.41
C VAL A 177 9.25 15.07 7.87
N LEU A 178 8.71 15.86 8.79
CA LEU A 178 8.89 15.65 10.22
C LEU A 178 8.31 14.32 10.70
N GLY A 179 7.12 13.96 10.22
CA GLY A 179 6.47 12.68 10.55
C GLY A 179 7.23 11.47 9.98
N GLY A 180 7.72 11.58 8.75
CA GLY A 180 8.56 10.54 8.14
C GLY A 180 9.86 10.32 8.89
N VAL A 181 10.62 11.40 9.12
CA VAL A 181 11.89 11.34 9.84
C VAL A 181 11.67 10.93 11.31
N GLY A 182 10.66 11.49 11.97
CA GLY A 182 10.35 11.17 13.37
C GLY A 182 10.00 9.70 13.55
N LEU A 183 9.14 9.15 12.68
CA LEU A 183 8.77 7.73 12.73
C LEU A 183 9.95 6.82 12.41
N ALA A 184 10.77 7.17 11.43
CA ALA A 184 11.98 6.42 11.10
C ALA A 184 12.99 6.41 12.26
N LEU A 185 13.20 7.55 12.91
CA LEU A 185 14.05 7.65 14.09
C LEU A 185 13.49 6.84 15.25
N PHE A 186 12.19 6.86 15.48
CA PHE A 186 11.54 6.02 16.49
C PHE A 186 11.83 4.54 16.27
N PHE A 187 11.66 4.02 15.05
CA PHE A 187 11.98 2.63 14.74
C PHE A 187 13.49 2.33 14.80
N ALA A 188 14.32 3.25 14.33
CA ALA A 188 15.78 3.09 14.40
C ALA A 188 16.29 3.04 15.83
N THR A 189 15.84 3.97 16.69
CA THR A 189 16.24 4.01 18.10
C THR A 189 15.75 2.80 18.88
N THR A 190 14.51 2.36 18.67
CA THR A 190 14.00 1.13 19.28
C THR A 190 14.82 -0.10 18.85
N THR A 191 15.24 -0.18 17.58
CA THR A 191 16.11 -1.24 17.08
C THR A 191 17.49 -1.20 17.73
N LEU A 192 18.09 -0.02 17.84
CA LEU A 192 19.42 0.14 18.44
C LEU A 192 19.42 -0.14 19.95
N LEU A 193 18.37 0.25 20.67
CA LEU A 193 18.26 0.07 22.12
C LEU A 193 17.87 -1.38 22.50
N LEU A 194 16.97 -2.00 21.75
CA LEU A 194 16.41 -3.32 22.06
C LEU A 194 17.12 -4.45 21.29
N GLY A 195 17.99 -4.12 20.35
CA GLY A 195 18.72 -5.09 19.52
C GLY A 195 17.78 -6.03 18.77
N ALA A 196 18.02 -7.33 18.90
CA ALA A 196 17.20 -8.35 18.24
C ALA A 196 15.73 -8.43 18.73
N ARG A 197 15.37 -7.72 19.80
CA ARG A 197 13.99 -7.61 20.30
C ARG A 197 13.25 -6.39 19.76
N GLY A 198 13.97 -5.47 19.11
CA GLY A 198 13.39 -4.29 18.45
C GLY A 198 12.85 -4.60 17.07
N PHE A 199 12.37 -3.55 16.41
CA PHE A 199 12.00 -3.61 14.99
C PHE A 199 13.27 -3.72 14.13
N GLY A 200 13.14 -4.15 12.87
CA GLY A 200 14.29 -4.18 11.95
C GLY A 200 14.68 -2.78 11.45
N LEU A 201 15.96 -2.54 11.15
CA LEU A 201 16.39 -1.30 10.48
C LEU A 201 15.72 -1.12 9.12
N GLY A 202 15.21 -2.21 8.51
CA GLY A 202 14.38 -2.16 7.32
C GLY A 202 13.06 -1.45 7.56
N ASP A 203 12.42 -1.73 8.70
CA ASP A 203 11.15 -1.08 9.11
C ASP A 203 11.34 0.42 9.34
N ALA A 204 12.49 0.84 9.89
CA ALA A 204 12.83 2.25 10.03
C ALA A 204 12.90 2.98 8.68
N LYS A 205 13.44 2.34 7.64
CA LYS A 205 13.48 2.91 6.29
C LYS A 205 12.08 2.95 5.65
N LEU A 206 11.28 1.90 5.84
CA LEU A 206 9.90 1.87 5.37
C LEU A 206 9.06 2.95 6.07
N ALA A 207 9.31 3.20 7.34
CA ALA A 207 8.65 4.19 8.17
C ALA A 207 8.83 5.64 7.65
N LEU A 208 9.90 5.94 6.90
CA LEU A 208 10.06 7.24 6.23
C LEU A 208 8.88 7.56 5.32
N GLY A 209 8.55 6.67 4.41
CA GLY A 209 7.45 6.85 3.46
C GLY A 209 6.07 6.79 4.14
N VAL A 210 5.89 5.85 5.07
CA VAL A 210 4.68 5.70 5.88
C VAL A 210 4.40 6.96 6.69
N GLY A 211 5.39 7.41 7.47
CA GLY A 211 5.26 8.59 8.31
C GLY A 211 5.01 9.86 7.50
N ALA A 212 5.64 9.97 6.33
CA ALA A 212 5.40 11.11 5.42
C ALA A 212 3.95 11.12 4.89
N LEU A 213 3.44 9.98 4.42
CA LEU A 213 2.06 9.87 3.92
C LEU A 213 1.04 10.15 5.02
N LEU A 214 1.18 9.54 6.19
CA LEU A 214 0.24 9.71 7.28
C LEU A 214 0.28 11.12 7.87
N ALA A 215 1.46 11.67 8.11
CA ALA A 215 1.61 13.02 8.66
C ALA A 215 1.20 14.12 7.68
N TRP A 216 1.20 13.87 6.38
CA TRP A 216 0.63 14.78 5.38
C TRP A 216 -0.82 15.13 5.74
N HIS A 217 -1.62 14.10 6.09
CA HIS A 217 -3.03 14.26 6.48
C HIS A 217 -3.20 14.75 7.93
N GLY A 218 -2.19 14.63 8.79
CA GLY A 218 -2.21 15.13 10.16
C GLY A 218 -1.51 14.25 11.18
N TRP A 219 -1.15 14.83 12.32
CA TRP A 219 -0.57 14.07 13.43
C TRP A 219 -1.49 12.97 13.98
N PRO A 220 -2.84 13.20 14.13
CA PRO A 220 -3.73 12.15 14.56
C PRO A 220 -3.76 10.95 13.61
N VAL A 221 -3.67 11.21 12.29
CA VAL A 221 -3.65 10.15 11.26
C VAL A 221 -2.38 9.31 11.36
N LEU A 222 -1.22 9.95 11.61
CA LEU A 222 0.04 9.26 11.84
C LEU A 222 -0.04 8.34 13.06
N VAL A 223 -0.56 8.85 14.17
CA VAL A 223 -0.71 8.08 15.40
C VAL A 223 -1.70 6.92 15.19
N ALA A 224 -2.84 7.18 14.56
CA ALA A 224 -3.84 6.16 14.26
C ALA A 224 -3.25 5.04 13.38
N GLY A 225 -2.52 5.39 12.30
CA GLY A 225 -1.88 4.43 11.42
C GLY A 225 -0.86 3.55 12.14
N LEU A 226 -0.04 4.15 13.01
CA LEU A 226 0.90 3.40 13.83
C LEU A 226 0.20 2.47 14.82
N LEU A 227 -0.83 2.93 15.51
CA LEU A 227 -1.61 2.11 16.45
C LEU A 227 -2.34 0.97 15.73
N LEU A 228 -2.90 1.21 14.56
CA LEU A 228 -3.52 0.17 13.72
C LEU A 228 -2.49 -0.87 13.28
N ALA A 229 -1.30 -0.46 12.86
CA ALA A 229 -0.22 -1.36 12.47
C ALA A 229 0.22 -2.24 13.65
N LEU A 230 0.47 -1.64 14.81
CA LEU A 230 0.86 -2.34 16.03
C LEU A 230 -0.25 -3.27 16.52
N GLY A 231 -1.49 -2.79 16.56
CA GLY A 231 -2.65 -3.58 16.98
C GLY A 231 -2.89 -4.79 16.08
N LEU A 232 -2.81 -4.60 14.75
CA LEU A 232 -2.96 -5.69 13.78
C LEU A 232 -1.81 -6.71 13.90
N SER A 233 -0.58 -6.25 14.08
CA SER A 233 0.57 -7.12 14.31
C SER A 233 0.41 -7.91 15.61
N ALA A 234 -0.02 -7.26 16.70
CA ALA A 234 -0.26 -7.91 17.98
C ALA A 234 -1.37 -8.96 17.86
N LEU A 235 -2.49 -8.62 17.23
CA LEU A 235 -3.64 -9.52 17.05
C LEU A 235 -3.24 -10.77 16.26
N VAL A 236 -2.54 -10.60 15.14
CA VAL A 236 -2.08 -11.73 14.31
C VAL A 236 -1.03 -12.56 15.06
N SER A 237 -0.09 -11.93 15.76
CA SER A 237 0.92 -12.63 16.54
C SER A 237 0.29 -13.45 17.68
N LEU A 238 -0.67 -12.89 18.41
CA LEU A 238 -1.41 -13.61 19.46
C LEU A 238 -2.24 -14.75 18.87
N GLY A 239 -2.90 -14.54 17.73
CA GLY A 239 -3.65 -15.58 17.03
C GLY A 239 -2.77 -16.75 16.58
N LEU A 240 -1.59 -16.46 16.01
CA LEU A 240 -0.61 -17.48 15.62
C LEU A 240 -0.04 -18.24 16.83
N LEU A 241 0.18 -17.53 17.93
CA LEU A 241 0.64 -18.11 19.19
C LEU A 241 -0.42 -19.02 19.78
N ALA A 242 -1.68 -18.56 19.87
CA ALA A 242 -2.81 -19.36 20.35
C ALA A 242 -3.03 -20.62 19.49
N ALA A 243 -2.86 -20.50 18.16
CA ALA A 243 -2.89 -21.61 17.23
C ALA A 243 -1.62 -22.51 17.29
N ARG A 244 -0.67 -22.21 18.16
CA ARG A 244 0.63 -22.92 18.32
C ARG A 244 1.45 -22.99 17.02
N ARG A 245 1.19 -22.08 16.08
CA ARG A 245 1.93 -22.03 14.78
C ARG A 245 3.24 -21.28 14.86
N VAL A 246 3.42 -20.41 15.86
CA VAL A 246 4.64 -19.64 16.12
C VAL A 246 5.00 -19.77 17.59
N ARG A 247 6.31 -19.77 17.90
CA ARG A 247 6.83 -19.74 19.28
C ARG A 247 6.93 -18.28 19.75
N TRP A 248 6.98 -18.05 21.06
CA TRP A 248 7.21 -16.72 21.67
C TRP A 248 8.46 -15.99 21.15
N SER A 249 9.48 -16.74 20.71
CA SER A 249 10.70 -16.23 20.11
C SER A 249 10.62 -16.06 18.58
N GLY A 250 9.51 -16.38 17.95
CA GLY A 250 9.31 -16.27 16.50
C GLY A 250 9.11 -14.82 16.08
N HIS A 251 9.88 -14.35 15.12
CA HIS A 251 9.71 -13.02 14.55
C HIS A 251 8.65 -13.07 13.45
N VAL A 252 7.62 -12.22 13.59
CA VAL A 252 6.62 -11.98 12.53
C VAL A 252 7.05 -10.73 11.78
N PRO A 253 7.08 -10.75 10.44
CA PRO A 253 7.48 -9.58 9.64
C PRO A 253 6.52 -8.42 9.92
N PHE A 254 7.06 -7.27 10.33
CA PHE A 254 6.26 -6.11 10.71
C PHE A 254 5.88 -5.23 9.50
N GLY A 255 6.68 -5.24 8.43
CA GLY A 255 6.48 -4.42 7.24
C GLY A 255 5.05 -4.47 6.68
N PRO A 256 4.47 -5.66 6.43
CA PRO A 256 3.09 -5.77 5.94
C PRO A 256 2.04 -5.13 6.86
N PHE A 257 2.21 -5.23 8.19
CA PHE A 257 1.29 -4.61 9.15
C PHE A 257 1.40 -3.09 9.14
N LEU A 258 2.62 -2.56 8.96
CA LEU A 258 2.85 -1.13 8.84
C LEU A 258 2.16 -0.59 7.58
N VAL A 259 2.23 -1.31 6.47
CA VAL A 259 1.54 -0.95 5.22
C VAL A 259 0.02 -1.02 5.37
N LEU A 260 -0.51 -2.09 5.96
CA LEU A 260 -1.95 -2.24 6.18
C LEU A 260 -2.50 -1.20 7.15
N GLY A 261 -1.78 -0.89 8.24
CA GLY A 261 -2.16 0.17 9.17
C GLY A 261 -2.19 1.55 8.52
N THR A 262 -1.23 1.82 7.62
CA THR A 262 -1.20 3.05 6.81
C THR A 262 -2.43 3.15 5.91
N ILE A 263 -2.73 2.10 5.16
CA ILE A 263 -3.89 2.07 4.26
C ILE A 263 -5.18 2.23 5.06
N ALA A 264 -5.32 1.52 6.18
CA ALA A 264 -6.51 1.61 7.02
C ALA A 264 -6.70 3.02 7.60
N ALA A 265 -5.65 3.66 8.09
CA ALA A 265 -5.72 5.03 8.60
C ALA A 265 -6.12 6.02 7.50
N LEU A 266 -5.54 5.93 6.32
CA LEU A 266 -5.90 6.79 5.19
C LEU A 266 -7.36 6.60 4.77
N LEU A 267 -7.87 5.36 4.73
CA LEU A 267 -9.27 5.08 4.38
C LEU A 267 -10.28 5.52 5.45
N LEU A 268 -9.87 5.60 6.71
CA LEU A 268 -10.74 6.05 7.81
C LEU A 268 -10.80 7.58 7.94
N THR A 269 -9.85 8.29 7.35
CA THR A 269 -9.72 9.75 7.49
C THR A 269 -9.98 10.52 6.20
N GLY A 270 -10.03 9.85 5.07
CA GLY A 270 -10.45 10.41 3.75
C GLY A 270 -11.92 10.19 3.55
#